data_dbf578c7fa1e1fadb1c1854eb6549f6f
#
_entry.id   dbf578c7fa1e1fadb1c1854eb6549f6f
#
_cell.length_a   1.000
_cell.length_b   1.000
_cell.length_c   1.000
_cell.angle_alpha   90.00
_cell.angle_beta   90.00
_cell.angle_gamma   90.00
#
_symmetry.space_group_name_H-M   'P 1'
#
loop_
_entity.id
_entity.type
_entity.pdbx_description
1 polymer ?
#
loop_
_entity_poly.entity_id
_entity_poly.type
_entity_poly.pdbx_seq_one_letter_code
_entity_poly.pdbx_strand_id
1 'polypeptide(L)'
;MATLDLTKYGITGAVEVLHNPSYDQLFAEETKPGLEGFEVGQVTELGAVNVMTGVYTGRSPKDKFIVKDATSENTVWWTSEEYKNDNKPVTTEAWNALKEIATKELSNKRLFVVDAFCGANPATRLKVRFIMEVAWQAHFVTNMFIRPTAEELEAFGKPDFVVYNASKAAVKNYAELGLNSETAVVFNLTSKEQIILNTWYGGEMKKGMFSMMNYYLPLQGIASMHCSANTNEKGETAIFFGLSGTGKTTLSTDPKRMLIGDDEHGWDDDSVFNFEGGCYAKVINLDKESEPDIFNAIKRDALLENVTVDANGKIDFADKSVTENTRVSYPINHINNIKPGSMAAPAKKVIFLSADAFGVLPPVSILNPEQTQYYFLSGFTAKLAGTERGITEPTPTFSACFGAAFLSLHPTKYGEELVKKMEKNGAKAYLVNTGWNGTGKRISIKDTRGIIDAILDGSIDTAPTKVIPHFDFVVPTALPGVDPAILDPRDTYADASQWEEKALDLAGRFIKNFTKYTGNEAGKALVAAGPKL
;
A
#
# COMPACT_ATOMS: atom_id res chain seq x y z
N MET A 1 -22.67 -3.82 -30.07
CA MET A 1 -21.38 -4.36 -29.57
C MET A 1 -21.54 -5.85 -29.34
N ALA A 2 -20.58 -6.68 -29.76
CA ALA A 2 -20.63 -8.10 -29.46
C ALA A 2 -20.55 -8.32 -27.94
N THR A 3 -21.42 -9.16 -27.41
CA THR A 3 -21.40 -9.52 -25.97
C THR A 3 -20.07 -10.21 -25.65
N LEU A 4 -19.45 -9.82 -24.55
CA LEU A 4 -18.20 -10.44 -24.10
C LEU A 4 -18.41 -11.92 -23.82
N ASP A 5 -17.64 -12.78 -24.48
CA ASP A 5 -17.68 -14.22 -24.25
C ASP A 5 -16.86 -14.61 -23.01
N LEU A 6 -17.53 -15.09 -21.97
CA LEU A 6 -16.93 -15.54 -20.73
C LEU A 6 -16.68 -17.05 -20.68
N THR A 7 -17.11 -17.81 -21.69
CA THR A 7 -16.96 -19.28 -21.70
C THR A 7 -15.50 -19.71 -21.66
N LYS A 8 -14.62 -18.94 -22.27
CA LYS A 8 -13.16 -19.17 -22.21
C LYS A 8 -12.56 -19.06 -20.80
N TYR A 9 -13.27 -18.44 -19.87
CA TYR A 9 -12.91 -18.37 -18.47
C TYR A 9 -13.59 -19.44 -17.61
N GLY A 10 -14.34 -20.35 -18.23
CA GLY A 10 -15.11 -21.38 -17.52
C GLY A 10 -16.44 -20.90 -16.95
N ILE A 11 -16.90 -19.72 -17.36
CA ILE A 11 -18.17 -19.12 -16.92
C ILE A 11 -19.19 -19.29 -18.03
N THR A 12 -20.31 -19.98 -17.72
CA THR A 12 -21.35 -20.32 -18.69
C THR A 12 -22.70 -19.74 -18.31
N GLY A 13 -23.57 -19.54 -19.32
CA GLY A 13 -24.96 -19.15 -19.09
C GLY A 13 -25.14 -17.77 -18.44
N ALA A 14 -24.21 -16.84 -18.64
CA ALA A 14 -24.37 -15.47 -18.15
C ALA A 14 -25.67 -14.86 -18.68
N VAL A 15 -26.54 -14.39 -17.78
CA VAL A 15 -27.83 -13.80 -18.11
C VAL A 15 -27.64 -12.44 -18.78
N GLU A 16 -26.71 -11.67 -18.26
CA GLU A 16 -26.29 -10.37 -18.78
C GLU A 16 -24.87 -10.06 -18.30
N VAL A 17 -24.07 -9.43 -19.12
CA VAL A 17 -22.74 -8.97 -18.77
C VAL A 17 -22.66 -7.46 -18.97
N LEU A 18 -22.55 -6.71 -17.88
CA LEU A 18 -22.27 -5.28 -17.93
C LEU A 18 -20.75 -5.12 -18.05
N HIS A 19 -20.28 -4.90 -19.26
CA HIS A 19 -18.86 -4.78 -19.58
C HIS A 19 -18.45 -3.31 -19.59
N ASN A 20 -17.51 -2.95 -18.73
CA ASN A 20 -17.01 -1.58 -18.53
C ASN A 20 -18.15 -0.57 -18.30
N PRO A 21 -19.00 -0.81 -17.28
CA PRO A 21 -20.10 0.10 -16.99
C PRO A 21 -19.57 1.49 -16.61
N SER A 22 -20.30 2.52 -17.02
CA SER A 22 -19.99 3.90 -16.61
C SER A 22 -20.28 4.13 -15.13
N TYR A 23 -19.77 5.23 -14.57
CA TYR A 23 -20.10 5.61 -13.19
C TYR A 23 -21.61 5.77 -12.97
N ASP A 24 -22.34 6.32 -13.95
CA ASP A 24 -23.79 6.45 -13.85
C ASP A 24 -24.49 5.09 -13.84
N GLN A 25 -24.03 4.15 -14.66
CA GLN A 25 -24.56 2.78 -14.65
C GLN A 25 -24.25 2.07 -13.33
N LEU A 26 -23.03 2.20 -12.81
CA LEU A 26 -22.65 1.63 -11.51
C LEU A 26 -23.48 2.23 -10.38
N PHE A 27 -23.66 3.54 -10.35
CA PHE A 27 -24.52 4.20 -9.37
C PHE A 27 -25.95 3.66 -9.42
N ALA A 28 -26.53 3.53 -10.61
CA ALA A 28 -27.87 2.99 -10.77
C ALA A 28 -27.96 1.53 -10.30
N GLU A 29 -26.98 0.70 -10.61
CA GLU A 29 -26.97 -0.71 -10.24
C GLU A 29 -26.78 -0.93 -8.73
N GLU A 30 -25.92 -0.16 -8.06
CA GLU A 30 -25.63 -0.34 -6.63
C GLU A 30 -26.66 0.31 -5.70
N THR A 31 -27.56 1.16 -6.23
CA THR A 31 -28.60 1.85 -5.47
C THR A 31 -30.02 1.49 -5.88
N LYS A 32 -30.19 0.57 -6.85
CA LYS A 32 -31.52 0.22 -7.35
C LYS A 32 -32.40 -0.47 -6.31
N PRO A 33 -33.73 -0.33 -6.39
CA PRO A 33 -34.65 -1.07 -5.53
C PRO A 33 -34.51 -2.57 -5.72
N GLY A 34 -34.78 -3.32 -4.64
CA GLY A 34 -34.79 -4.78 -4.68
C GLY A 34 -33.44 -5.45 -4.42
N LEU A 35 -32.37 -4.67 -4.18
CA LEU A 35 -31.12 -5.21 -3.68
C LEU A 35 -31.26 -5.63 -2.22
N GLU A 36 -30.57 -6.68 -1.82
CA GLU A 36 -30.62 -7.23 -0.47
C GLU A 36 -29.22 -7.38 0.13
N GLY A 37 -29.16 -7.36 1.47
CA GLY A 37 -27.94 -7.61 2.21
C GLY A 37 -26.82 -6.64 1.86
N PHE A 38 -25.62 -7.18 1.65
CA PHE A 38 -24.42 -6.38 1.39
C PHE A 38 -24.31 -5.83 -0.03
N GLU A 39 -25.27 -6.14 -0.91
CA GLU A 39 -25.32 -5.51 -2.26
C GLU A 39 -25.88 -4.09 -2.21
N VAL A 40 -26.59 -3.73 -1.14
CA VAL A 40 -27.27 -2.44 -1.02
C VAL A 40 -26.28 -1.30 -0.85
N GLY A 41 -26.31 -0.36 -1.78
CA GLY A 41 -25.62 0.93 -1.65
C GLY A 41 -26.58 2.00 -1.14
N GLN A 42 -26.18 2.76 -0.15
CA GLN A 42 -26.92 3.89 0.40
C GLN A 42 -26.30 5.21 -0.03
N VAL A 43 -27.09 6.06 -0.67
CA VAL A 43 -26.63 7.41 -1.06
C VAL A 43 -26.50 8.28 0.20
N THR A 44 -25.36 8.93 0.35
CA THR A 44 -25.09 9.84 1.47
C THR A 44 -25.37 11.30 1.14
N GLU A 45 -25.42 12.15 2.15
CA GLU A 45 -25.60 13.60 2.01
C GLU A 45 -24.49 14.27 1.17
N LEU A 46 -23.30 13.64 1.08
CA LEU A 46 -22.18 14.12 0.28
C LEU A 46 -22.22 13.64 -1.17
N GLY A 47 -23.20 12.81 -1.54
CA GLY A 47 -23.37 12.28 -2.88
C GLY A 47 -22.64 10.96 -3.14
N ALA A 48 -21.69 10.58 -2.30
CA ALA A 48 -21.04 9.28 -2.36
C ALA A 48 -21.98 8.19 -1.86
N VAL A 49 -21.82 6.98 -2.40
CA VAL A 49 -22.55 5.78 -1.95
C VAL A 49 -21.77 5.11 -0.85
N ASN A 50 -22.44 4.66 0.21
CA ASN A 50 -21.88 3.81 1.24
C ASN A 50 -22.36 2.37 1.07
N VAL A 51 -21.44 1.41 1.23
CA VAL A 51 -21.72 -0.02 1.23
C VAL A 51 -21.18 -0.69 2.48
N MET A 52 -21.75 -1.84 2.83
CA MET A 52 -21.23 -2.70 3.88
C MET A 52 -20.50 -3.88 3.24
N THR A 53 -19.31 -4.20 3.73
CA THR A 53 -18.49 -5.26 3.16
C THR A 53 -18.67 -6.62 3.83
N GLY A 54 -19.64 -6.73 4.73
CA GLY A 54 -19.98 -7.98 5.40
C GLY A 54 -19.05 -8.31 6.55
N VAL A 55 -18.82 -9.60 6.74
CA VAL A 55 -17.99 -10.10 7.84
C VAL A 55 -16.56 -9.57 7.79
N TYR A 56 -16.03 -9.42 6.59
CA TYR A 56 -14.67 -8.92 6.38
C TYR A 56 -14.70 -7.41 6.12
N THR A 57 -14.21 -6.66 7.08
CA THR A 57 -14.05 -5.20 6.97
C THR A 57 -12.60 -4.78 6.69
N GLY A 58 -11.77 -5.75 6.35
CA GLY A 58 -10.37 -5.61 5.99
C GLY A 58 -9.91 -6.85 5.24
N ARG A 59 -8.64 -6.84 4.80
CA ARG A 59 -8.03 -8.01 4.16
C ARG A 59 -7.90 -9.17 5.15
N SER A 60 -7.83 -10.37 4.61
CA SER A 60 -7.63 -11.60 5.37
C SER A 60 -6.29 -12.27 4.99
N PRO A 61 -5.15 -11.83 5.55
CA PRO A 61 -3.84 -12.40 5.23
C PRO A 61 -3.71 -13.89 5.53
N LYS A 62 -4.45 -14.40 6.51
CA LYS A 62 -4.47 -15.83 6.86
C LYS A 62 -5.07 -16.70 5.76
N ASP A 63 -5.90 -16.11 4.89
CA ASP A 63 -6.59 -16.80 3.80
C ASP A 63 -5.95 -16.56 2.43
N LYS A 64 -4.78 -15.90 2.41
CA LYS A 64 -3.97 -15.69 1.21
C LYS A 64 -3.09 -16.89 0.93
N PHE A 65 -3.10 -17.37 -0.32
CA PHE A 65 -2.28 -18.48 -0.81
C PHE A 65 -1.77 -18.20 -2.22
N ILE A 66 -0.63 -18.80 -2.54
CA ILE A 66 -0.03 -18.76 -3.88
C ILE A 66 0.18 -20.18 -4.36
N VAL A 67 -0.20 -20.49 -5.60
CA VAL A 67 0.04 -21.80 -6.20
C VAL A 67 1.55 -22.05 -6.29
N LYS A 68 1.99 -23.15 -5.70
CA LYS A 68 3.37 -23.59 -5.79
C LYS A 68 3.51 -24.56 -6.96
N ASP A 69 4.14 -24.11 -8.01
CA ASP A 69 4.40 -24.86 -9.23
C ASP A 69 5.84 -24.64 -9.72
N ALA A 70 6.17 -25.16 -10.89
CA ALA A 70 7.52 -25.05 -11.45
C ALA A 70 7.99 -23.59 -11.64
N THR A 71 7.06 -22.65 -11.87
CA THR A 71 7.38 -21.22 -12.03
C THR A 71 7.63 -20.55 -10.69
N SER A 72 6.75 -20.77 -9.72
CA SER A 72 6.77 -20.05 -8.44
C SER A 72 7.69 -20.68 -7.40
N GLU A 73 7.98 -21.95 -7.51
CA GLU A 73 8.71 -22.73 -6.51
C GLU A 73 10.03 -22.10 -6.10
N ASN A 74 10.81 -21.62 -7.05
CA ASN A 74 12.15 -21.08 -6.84
C ASN A 74 12.21 -19.53 -6.83
N THR A 75 11.10 -18.86 -7.01
CA THR A 75 11.05 -17.38 -7.10
C THR A 75 10.35 -16.72 -5.93
N VAL A 76 9.26 -17.30 -5.44
CA VAL A 76 8.48 -16.75 -4.34
C VAL A 76 9.22 -16.91 -3.01
N TRP A 77 9.15 -15.86 -2.20
CA TRP A 77 9.63 -15.91 -0.82
C TRP A 77 8.57 -16.59 0.06
N TRP A 78 8.64 -17.93 0.11
CA TRP A 78 7.68 -18.75 0.82
C TRP A 78 7.79 -18.61 2.34
N THR A 79 6.65 -18.68 3.02
CA THR A 79 6.64 -18.80 4.48
C THR A 79 7.38 -20.05 4.94
N SER A 80 8.11 -19.95 6.05
CA SER A 80 8.84 -21.06 6.65
C SER A 80 8.76 -21.01 8.17
N GLU A 81 9.24 -22.02 8.84
CA GLU A 81 9.33 -22.01 10.31
C GLU A 81 10.27 -20.91 10.81
N GLU A 82 11.32 -20.62 10.06
CA GLU A 82 12.30 -19.59 10.39
C GLU A 82 11.76 -18.18 10.11
N TYR A 83 11.01 -18.01 8.99
CA TYR A 83 10.51 -16.72 8.54
C TYR A 83 9.03 -16.80 8.18
N LYS A 84 8.18 -16.40 9.10
CA LYS A 84 6.74 -16.35 8.86
C LYS A 84 6.39 -15.16 7.96
N ASN A 85 5.65 -15.42 6.89
CA ASN A 85 5.08 -14.40 6.01
C ASN A 85 3.75 -14.89 5.43
N ASP A 86 3.10 -14.07 4.61
CA ASP A 86 1.77 -14.38 4.06
C ASP A 86 1.83 -15.16 2.74
N ASN A 87 3.00 -15.57 2.27
CA ASN A 87 3.15 -16.34 1.04
C ASN A 87 3.07 -17.84 1.35
N LYS A 88 1.86 -18.32 1.60
CA LYS A 88 1.58 -19.73 1.89
C LYS A 88 1.33 -20.49 0.59
N PRO A 89 1.91 -21.68 0.43
CA PRO A 89 1.72 -22.47 -0.77
C PRO A 89 0.37 -23.18 -0.80
N VAL A 90 -0.16 -23.36 -2.01
CA VAL A 90 -1.30 -24.21 -2.29
C VAL A 90 -0.98 -25.03 -3.54
N THR A 91 -1.55 -26.23 -3.65
CA THR A 91 -1.30 -27.12 -4.78
C THR A 91 -2.07 -26.69 -6.04
N THR A 92 -1.61 -27.14 -7.21
CA THR A 92 -2.33 -26.93 -8.47
C THR A 92 -3.71 -27.59 -8.45
N GLU A 93 -3.82 -28.77 -7.82
CA GLU A 93 -5.09 -29.48 -7.67
C GLU A 93 -6.08 -28.69 -6.82
N ALA A 94 -5.63 -28.08 -5.71
CA ALA A 94 -6.46 -27.19 -4.90
C ALA A 94 -6.89 -25.95 -5.70
N TRP A 95 -5.98 -25.35 -6.47
CA TRP A 95 -6.30 -24.25 -7.37
C TRP A 95 -7.41 -24.61 -8.34
N ASN A 96 -7.32 -25.76 -8.98
CA ASN A 96 -8.33 -26.22 -9.92
C ASN A 96 -9.71 -26.38 -9.25
N ALA A 97 -9.74 -26.93 -8.04
CA ALA A 97 -10.97 -27.05 -7.25
C ALA A 97 -11.57 -25.67 -6.89
N LEU A 98 -10.75 -24.71 -6.50
CA LEU A 98 -11.18 -23.34 -6.19
C LEU A 98 -11.70 -22.61 -7.44
N LYS A 99 -11.06 -22.82 -8.58
CA LYS A 99 -11.49 -22.24 -9.85
C LYS A 99 -12.86 -22.78 -10.27
N GLU A 100 -13.10 -24.07 -10.05
CA GLU A 100 -14.41 -24.68 -10.30
C GLU A 100 -15.50 -24.06 -9.41
N ILE A 101 -15.23 -23.86 -8.12
CA ILE A 101 -16.15 -23.18 -7.20
C ILE A 101 -16.45 -21.75 -7.72
N ALA A 102 -15.42 -20.98 -8.05
CA ALA A 102 -15.57 -19.61 -8.50
C ALA A 102 -16.34 -19.49 -9.82
N THR A 103 -16.00 -20.31 -10.81
CA THR A 103 -16.66 -20.27 -12.12
C THR A 103 -18.11 -20.77 -12.06
N LYS A 104 -18.39 -21.75 -11.21
CA LYS A 104 -19.76 -22.20 -10.94
C LYS A 104 -20.60 -21.08 -10.31
N GLU A 105 -20.05 -20.39 -9.30
CA GLU A 105 -20.74 -19.25 -8.67
C GLU A 105 -21.05 -18.14 -9.65
N LEU A 106 -20.09 -17.83 -10.53
CA LEU A 106 -20.21 -16.75 -11.51
C LEU A 106 -21.04 -17.13 -12.75
N SER A 107 -21.46 -18.39 -12.88
CA SER A 107 -22.30 -18.86 -14.01
C SER A 107 -23.78 -18.62 -13.76
N ASN A 108 -24.56 -18.49 -14.84
CA ASN A 108 -26.02 -18.37 -14.83
C ASN A 108 -26.56 -17.16 -14.05
N LYS A 109 -25.88 -16.04 -14.09
CA LYS A 109 -26.30 -14.79 -13.44
C LYS A 109 -25.85 -13.54 -14.18
N ARG A 110 -26.28 -12.38 -13.71
CA ARG A 110 -25.78 -11.09 -14.17
C ARG A 110 -24.37 -10.86 -13.61
N LEU A 111 -23.48 -10.38 -14.43
CA LEU A 111 -22.09 -10.12 -14.06
C LEU A 111 -21.66 -8.71 -14.44
N PHE A 112 -20.68 -8.21 -13.69
CA PHE A 112 -19.99 -6.97 -13.96
C PHE A 112 -18.54 -7.32 -14.33
N VAL A 113 -18.10 -6.84 -15.49
CA VAL A 113 -16.73 -7.05 -15.96
C VAL A 113 -16.09 -5.70 -16.19
N VAL A 114 -14.99 -5.46 -15.52
CA VAL A 114 -14.22 -4.21 -15.65
C VAL A 114 -12.85 -4.53 -16.20
N ASP A 115 -12.49 -3.88 -17.29
CA ASP A 115 -11.15 -3.90 -17.87
C ASP A 115 -10.44 -2.61 -17.47
N ALA A 116 -9.26 -2.76 -16.85
CA ALA A 116 -8.50 -1.63 -16.35
C ALA A 116 -7.00 -1.90 -16.45
N PHE A 117 -6.21 -0.87 -16.23
CA PHE A 117 -4.76 -1.01 -16.16
C PHE A 117 -4.27 -0.95 -14.72
N CYS A 118 -3.31 -1.80 -14.40
CA CYS A 118 -2.48 -1.69 -13.22
C CYS A 118 -1.11 -1.17 -13.66
N GLY A 119 -0.81 0.09 -13.32
CA GLY A 119 0.39 0.79 -13.76
C GLY A 119 0.12 1.88 -14.81
N ALA A 120 0.58 3.10 -14.51
CA ALA A 120 0.41 4.25 -15.40
C ALA A 120 1.34 4.22 -16.62
N ASN A 121 2.47 3.48 -16.53
CA ASN A 121 3.42 3.39 -17.62
C ASN A 121 2.94 2.39 -18.68
N PRO A 122 2.61 2.84 -19.91
CA PRO A 122 2.14 1.94 -20.97
C PRO A 122 3.10 0.80 -21.33
N ALA A 123 4.40 0.98 -21.10
CA ALA A 123 5.42 -0.03 -21.43
C ALA A 123 5.40 -1.22 -20.46
N THR A 124 4.92 -1.04 -19.24
CA THR A 124 5.02 -2.05 -18.16
C THR A 124 3.71 -2.38 -17.47
N ARG A 125 2.63 -1.66 -17.82
CA ARG A 125 1.31 -1.87 -17.23
C ARG A 125 0.76 -3.26 -17.52
N LEU A 126 -0.02 -3.79 -16.58
CA LEU A 126 -0.82 -4.98 -16.78
C LEU A 126 -2.24 -4.61 -17.20
N LYS A 127 -2.75 -5.29 -18.22
CA LYS A 127 -4.18 -5.26 -18.56
C LYS A 127 -4.89 -6.28 -17.67
N VAL A 128 -5.77 -5.80 -16.80
CA VAL A 128 -6.47 -6.63 -15.82
C VAL A 128 -7.97 -6.68 -16.15
N ARG A 129 -8.53 -7.88 -16.16
CA ARG A 129 -9.96 -8.10 -16.29
C ARG A 129 -10.52 -8.60 -14.97
N PHE A 130 -11.41 -7.82 -14.38
CA PHE A 130 -12.12 -8.17 -13.15
C PHE A 130 -13.50 -8.70 -13.50
N ILE A 131 -13.82 -9.91 -13.03
CA ILE A 131 -15.13 -10.55 -13.23
C ILE A 131 -15.79 -10.65 -11.85
N MET A 132 -16.94 -10.00 -11.69
CA MET A 132 -17.60 -9.82 -10.40
C MET A 132 -19.10 -10.01 -10.51
N GLU A 133 -19.74 -10.40 -9.41
CA GLU A 133 -21.19 -10.54 -9.29
C GLU A 133 -21.86 -9.40 -8.52
N VAL A 134 -21.08 -8.47 -7.95
CA VAL A 134 -21.55 -7.37 -7.10
C VAL A 134 -21.21 -6.01 -7.74
N ALA A 135 -22.23 -5.17 -7.91
CA ALA A 135 -22.09 -3.88 -8.60
C ALA A 135 -21.07 -2.96 -7.93
N TRP A 136 -21.10 -2.81 -6.61
CA TRP A 136 -20.19 -1.89 -5.93
C TRP A 136 -18.74 -2.38 -5.92
N GLN A 137 -18.48 -3.68 -6.09
CA GLN A 137 -17.13 -4.19 -6.31
C GLN A 137 -16.59 -3.72 -7.67
N ALA A 138 -17.43 -3.68 -8.69
CA ALA A 138 -17.07 -3.09 -9.98
C ALA A 138 -16.79 -1.59 -9.85
N HIS A 139 -17.58 -0.88 -9.05
CA HIS A 139 -17.31 0.53 -8.72
C HIS A 139 -15.95 0.70 -8.02
N PHE A 140 -15.65 -0.14 -7.03
CA PHE A 140 -14.38 -0.11 -6.32
C PHE A 140 -13.18 -0.24 -7.28
N VAL A 141 -13.16 -1.24 -8.15
CA VAL A 141 -12.05 -1.42 -9.10
C VAL A 141 -11.99 -0.33 -10.16
N THR A 142 -13.13 0.24 -10.53
CA THR A 142 -13.18 1.41 -11.43
C THR A 142 -12.51 2.63 -10.77
N ASN A 143 -12.70 2.84 -9.46
CA ASN A 143 -12.02 3.90 -8.73
C ASN A 143 -10.51 3.62 -8.59
N MET A 144 -10.14 2.38 -8.24
CA MET A 144 -8.78 2.07 -7.79
C MET A 144 -7.80 1.75 -8.89
N PHE A 145 -8.27 1.26 -10.05
CA PHE A 145 -7.39 0.96 -11.17
C PHE A 145 -7.50 2.04 -12.25
N ILE A 146 -6.50 2.07 -13.12
CA ILE A 146 -6.44 3.10 -14.16
C ILE A 146 -7.51 2.79 -15.22
N ARG A 147 -8.39 3.74 -15.41
CA ARG A 147 -9.49 3.66 -16.38
C ARG A 147 -8.93 3.88 -17.77
N PRO A 148 -9.05 2.89 -18.67
CA PRO A 148 -8.66 3.07 -20.06
C PRO A 148 -9.52 4.14 -20.75
N THR A 149 -8.95 4.81 -21.74
CA THR A 149 -9.73 5.63 -22.67
C THR A 149 -10.61 4.74 -23.56
N ALA A 150 -11.58 5.34 -24.27
CA ALA A 150 -12.42 4.59 -25.20
C ALA A 150 -11.59 3.86 -26.27
N GLU A 151 -10.55 4.51 -26.79
CA GLU A 151 -9.63 3.92 -27.77
C GLU A 151 -8.84 2.76 -27.16
N GLU A 152 -8.35 2.91 -25.93
CA GLU A 152 -7.63 1.86 -25.22
C GLU A 152 -8.54 0.65 -24.91
N LEU A 153 -9.83 0.88 -24.62
CA LEU A 153 -10.80 -0.21 -24.44
C LEU A 153 -11.05 -0.98 -25.75
N GLU A 154 -11.17 -0.28 -26.88
CA GLU A 154 -11.29 -0.93 -28.18
C GLU A 154 -10.07 -1.80 -28.51
N ALA A 155 -8.89 -1.34 -28.15
CA ALA A 155 -7.63 -2.04 -28.36
C ALA A 155 -7.23 -2.98 -27.23
N PHE A 156 -8.06 -3.15 -26.20
CA PHE A 156 -7.69 -3.88 -24.97
C PHE A 156 -7.28 -5.32 -25.26
N GLY A 157 -8.05 -6.04 -26.07
CA GLY A 157 -7.74 -7.40 -26.46
C GLY A 157 -7.74 -8.40 -25.31
N LYS A 158 -6.78 -9.32 -25.32
CA LYS A 158 -6.62 -10.32 -24.27
C LYS A 158 -6.03 -9.65 -23.01
N PRO A 159 -6.65 -9.83 -21.83
CA PRO A 159 -6.05 -9.35 -20.59
C PRO A 159 -4.75 -10.10 -20.26
N ASP A 160 -3.84 -9.42 -19.57
CA ASP A 160 -2.62 -10.02 -19.01
C ASP A 160 -2.92 -10.80 -17.72
N PHE A 161 -3.89 -10.34 -16.96
CA PHE A 161 -4.27 -10.90 -15.67
C PHE A 161 -5.79 -10.91 -15.50
N VAL A 162 -6.35 -11.96 -14.89
CA VAL A 162 -7.80 -12.11 -14.67
C VAL A 162 -8.09 -12.31 -13.19
N VAL A 163 -9.03 -11.54 -12.66
CA VAL A 163 -9.51 -11.66 -11.27
C VAL A 163 -10.93 -12.20 -11.28
N TYR A 164 -11.13 -13.35 -10.63
CA TYR A 164 -12.44 -13.97 -10.41
C TYR A 164 -12.89 -13.64 -8.99
N ASN A 165 -13.83 -12.72 -8.84
CA ASN A 165 -14.36 -12.36 -7.53
C ASN A 165 -15.74 -12.99 -7.34
N ALA A 166 -15.77 -14.15 -6.69
CA ALA A 166 -16.99 -14.91 -6.39
C ALA A 166 -17.28 -14.84 -4.89
N SER A 167 -17.47 -13.63 -4.38
CA SER A 167 -17.60 -13.31 -2.94
C SER A 167 -18.70 -14.07 -2.22
N LYS A 168 -19.76 -14.48 -2.93
CA LYS A 168 -20.91 -15.17 -2.35
C LYS A 168 -20.68 -16.66 -2.11
N ALA A 169 -19.65 -17.25 -2.73
CA ALA A 169 -19.31 -18.66 -2.55
C ALA A 169 -18.33 -18.89 -1.42
N ALA A 170 -18.53 -19.94 -0.65
CA ALA A 170 -17.63 -20.37 0.41
C ALA A 170 -16.98 -21.70 0.06
N VAL A 171 -15.76 -21.95 0.56
CA VAL A 171 -15.02 -23.19 0.36
C VAL A 171 -15.36 -24.15 1.49
N LYS A 172 -16.38 -24.99 1.32
CA LYS A 172 -16.85 -25.90 2.38
C LYS A 172 -15.82 -26.96 2.76
N ASN A 173 -15.07 -27.46 1.80
CA ASN A 173 -14.03 -28.49 1.99
C ASN A 173 -12.61 -27.88 2.12
N TYR A 174 -12.50 -26.71 2.70
CA TYR A 174 -11.23 -25.97 2.78
C TYR A 174 -10.09 -26.76 3.43
N ALA A 175 -10.38 -27.57 4.46
CA ALA A 175 -9.37 -28.34 5.16
C ALA A 175 -8.72 -29.40 4.24
N GLU A 176 -9.51 -30.05 3.39
CA GLU A 176 -9.03 -31.02 2.40
C GLU A 176 -8.13 -30.38 1.35
N LEU A 177 -8.34 -29.09 1.06
CA LEU A 177 -7.55 -28.31 0.09
C LEU A 177 -6.31 -27.65 0.70
N GLY A 178 -6.08 -27.85 2.00
CA GLY A 178 -4.95 -27.23 2.71
C GLY A 178 -5.12 -25.74 2.99
N LEU A 179 -6.35 -25.23 3.02
CA LEU A 179 -6.66 -23.83 3.29
C LEU A 179 -6.93 -23.58 4.77
N ASN A 180 -6.92 -22.31 5.15
CA ASN A 180 -7.11 -21.88 6.54
C ASN A 180 -8.58 -21.85 6.98
N SER A 181 -9.49 -21.46 6.08
CA SER A 181 -10.91 -21.32 6.36
C SER A 181 -11.76 -21.45 5.09
N GLU A 182 -13.06 -21.24 5.20
CA GLU A 182 -13.98 -21.20 4.06
C GLU A 182 -13.72 -20.02 3.11
N THR A 183 -12.88 -19.08 3.52
CA THR A 183 -12.46 -17.91 2.71
C THR A 183 -11.14 -18.21 2.01
N ALA A 184 -11.02 -17.79 0.76
CA ALA A 184 -9.80 -17.99 -0.01
C ALA A 184 -9.50 -16.79 -0.90
N VAL A 185 -8.25 -16.33 -0.82
CA VAL A 185 -7.69 -15.31 -1.72
C VAL A 185 -6.42 -15.92 -2.31
N VAL A 186 -6.50 -16.43 -3.52
CA VAL A 186 -5.48 -17.31 -4.09
C VAL A 186 -4.99 -16.78 -5.43
N PHE A 187 -3.68 -16.85 -5.62
CA PHE A 187 -2.99 -16.37 -6.81
C PHE A 187 -2.32 -17.51 -7.55
N ASN A 188 -2.46 -17.52 -8.88
CA ASN A 188 -1.70 -18.39 -9.77
C ASN A 188 -0.79 -17.51 -10.64
N LEU A 189 0.51 -17.54 -10.37
CA LEU A 189 1.49 -16.70 -11.07
C LEU A 189 1.75 -17.17 -12.50
N THR A 190 1.56 -18.45 -12.77
CA THR A 190 1.77 -19.05 -14.09
C THR A 190 0.63 -18.74 -15.04
N SER A 191 -0.60 -18.94 -14.61
CA SER A 191 -1.80 -18.63 -15.41
C SER A 191 -2.19 -17.15 -15.34
N LYS A 192 -1.59 -16.39 -14.42
CA LYS A 192 -1.87 -14.97 -14.18
C LYS A 192 -3.35 -14.74 -13.82
N GLU A 193 -3.75 -15.37 -12.74
CA GLU A 193 -5.12 -15.34 -12.25
C GLU A 193 -5.16 -15.18 -10.73
N GLN A 194 -6.21 -14.51 -10.24
CA GLN A 194 -6.58 -14.45 -8.83
C GLN A 194 -8.00 -14.95 -8.65
N ILE A 195 -8.24 -15.72 -7.59
CA ILE A 195 -9.56 -16.15 -7.16
C ILE A 195 -9.84 -15.59 -5.77
N ILE A 196 -11.02 -14.98 -5.59
CA ILE A 196 -11.51 -14.48 -4.30
C ILE A 196 -12.83 -15.17 -3.98
N LEU A 197 -12.90 -15.83 -2.83
CA LEU A 197 -14.07 -16.56 -2.34
C LEU A 197 -14.38 -16.15 -0.91
N ASN A 198 -15.66 -15.96 -0.61
CA ASN A 198 -16.23 -15.73 0.72
C ASN A 198 -15.75 -14.45 1.44
N THR A 199 -15.24 -13.49 0.73
CA THR A 199 -14.99 -12.13 1.24
C THR A 199 -15.45 -11.10 0.24
N TRP A 200 -16.13 -10.07 0.73
CA TRP A 200 -16.65 -8.97 -0.10
C TRP A 200 -15.70 -7.77 -0.14
N TYR A 201 -14.68 -7.77 0.71
CA TYR A 201 -13.79 -6.64 0.86
C TYR A 201 -12.99 -6.35 -0.42
N GLY A 202 -13.21 -5.16 -0.99
CA GLY A 202 -12.59 -4.75 -2.27
C GLY A 202 -11.08 -4.66 -2.22
N GLY A 203 -10.52 -4.38 -1.03
CA GLY A 203 -9.07 -4.31 -0.83
C GLY A 203 -8.29 -5.57 -1.18
N GLU A 204 -8.94 -6.74 -1.24
CA GLU A 204 -8.30 -7.97 -1.72
C GLU A 204 -7.93 -7.90 -3.20
N MET A 205 -8.74 -7.23 -4.03
CA MET A 205 -8.41 -6.98 -5.44
C MET A 205 -7.30 -5.94 -5.58
N LYS A 206 -7.40 -4.84 -4.82
CA LYS A 206 -6.40 -3.76 -4.84
C LYS A 206 -5.03 -4.26 -4.45
N LYS A 207 -4.90 -4.82 -3.25
CA LYS A 207 -3.62 -5.31 -2.72
C LYS A 207 -3.17 -6.61 -3.37
N GLY A 208 -4.10 -7.40 -3.89
CA GLY A 208 -3.79 -8.55 -4.71
C GLY A 208 -2.98 -8.18 -5.94
N MET A 209 -3.43 -7.19 -6.69
CA MET A 209 -2.68 -6.70 -7.85
C MET A 209 -1.36 -6.02 -7.46
N PHE A 210 -1.30 -5.34 -6.32
CA PHE A 210 -0.02 -4.84 -5.80
C PHE A 210 0.97 -5.98 -5.54
N SER A 211 0.54 -7.07 -4.92
CA SER A 211 1.39 -8.26 -4.73
C SER A 211 1.85 -8.85 -6.06
N MET A 212 1.03 -8.80 -7.10
CA MET A 212 1.40 -9.27 -8.45
C MET A 212 2.43 -8.33 -9.10
N MET A 213 2.26 -7.02 -8.98
CA MET A 213 3.28 -6.05 -9.44
C MET A 213 4.59 -6.27 -8.69
N ASN A 214 4.55 -6.55 -7.39
CA ASN A 214 5.71 -6.89 -6.57
C ASN A 214 6.39 -8.20 -6.99
N TYR A 215 5.70 -9.07 -7.71
CA TYR A 215 6.28 -10.27 -8.29
C TYR A 215 6.89 -10.00 -9.67
N TYR A 216 6.08 -9.47 -10.58
CA TYR A 216 6.48 -9.38 -11.99
C TYR A 216 7.50 -8.26 -12.27
N LEU A 217 7.38 -7.10 -11.64
CA LEU A 217 8.22 -5.94 -11.98
C LEU A 217 9.67 -6.08 -11.51
N PRO A 218 9.97 -6.48 -10.26
CA PRO A 218 11.37 -6.62 -9.86
C PRO A 218 12.13 -7.67 -10.68
N LEU A 219 11.46 -8.70 -11.16
CA LEU A 219 12.07 -9.69 -12.06
C LEU A 219 12.43 -9.11 -13.44
N GLN A 220 11.87 -7.96 -13.79
CA GLN A 220 12.17 -7.20 -15.01
C GLN A 220 13.14 -6.03 -14.76
N GLY A 221 13.69 -5.92 -13.54
CA GLY A 221 14.58 -4.82 -13.18
C GLY A 221 13.87 -3.50 -12.89
N ILE A 222 12.59 -3.55 -12.50
CA ILE A 222 11.78 -2.38 -12.15
C ILE A 222 11.51 -2.40 -10.65
N ALA A 223 11.79 -1.30 -9.95
CA ALA A 223 11.47 -1.20 -8.53
C ALA A 223 9.95 -1.11 -8.34
N SER A 224 9.41 -1.92 -7.44
CA SER A 224 8.02 -1.90 -7.03
C SER A 224 7.96 -1.49 -5.56
N MET A 225 7.15 -0.47 -5.23
CA MET A 225 7.30 0.27 -3.98
C MET A 225 5.96 0.58 -3.34
N HIS A 226 5.85 0.31 -2.05
CA HIS A 226 4.76 0.76 -1.20
C HIS A 226 5.11 2.16 -0.67
N CYS A 227 4.81 3.17 -1.46
CA CYS A 227 5.17 4.56 -1.17
C CYS A 227 4.17 5.53 -1.77
N SER A 228 4.12 6.74 -1.25
CA SER A 228 3.54 7.88 -1.94
C SER A 228 4.62 8.61 -2.76
N ALA A 229 4.21 9.39 -3.75
CA ALA A 229 5.13 10.12 -4.61
C ALA A 229 4.52 11.45 -5.05
N ASN A 230 5.36 12.47 -5.11
CA ASN A 230 5.01 13.77 -5.66
C ASN A 230 6.14 14.35 -6.51
N THR A 231 5.83 15.37 -7.27
CA THR A 231 6.80 16.08 -8.11
C THR A 231 6.50 17.58 -8.12
N ASN A 232 7.51 18.40 -8.38
CA ASN A 232 7.32 19.85 -8.53
C ASN A 232 7.23 20.25 -10.01
N GLU A 233 7.07 21.57 -10.27
CA GLU A 233 7.00 22.10 -11.63
C GLU A 233 8.27 21.89 -12.45
N LYS A 234 9.40 21.70 -11.78
CA LYS A 234 10.70 21.38 -12.42
C LYS A 234 10.86 19.90 -12.74
N GLY A 235 9.90 19.07 -12.38
CA GLY A 235 9.98 17.62 -12.57
C GLY A 235 10.83 16.90 -11.54
N GLU A 236 11.15 17.51 -10.41
CA GLU A 236 11.90 16.88 -9.32
C GLU A 236 10.98 16.01 -8.46
N THR A 237 11.16 14.71 -8.55
CA THR A 237 10.30 13.72 -7.90
C THR A 237 10.87 13.31 -6.55
N ALA A 238 9.98 13.17 -5.57
CA ALA A 238 10.26 12.62 -4.25
C ALA A 238 9.31 11.45 -3.95
N ILE A 239 9.83 10.43 -3.28
CA ILE A 239 9.05 9.27 -2.83
C ILE A 239 9.15 9.12 -1.32
N PHE A 240 8.02 8.74 -0.71
CA PHE A 240 7.84 8.66 0.74
C PHE A 240 7.37 7.26 1.11
N PHE A 241 8.20 6.54 1.87
CA PHE A 241 7.83 5.27 2.49
C PHE A 241 7.45 5.52 3.95
N GLY A 242 6.54 4.73 4.46
CA GLY A 242 6.17 4.81 5.86
C GLY A 242 4.97 3.93 6.17
N LEU A 243 4.92 3.43 7.39
CA LEU A 243 3.78 2.68 7.92
C LEU A 243 2.68 3.63 8.40
N SER A 244 1.52 3.05 8.75
CA SER A 244 0.41 3.83 9.31
C SER A 244 0.85 4.68 10.51
N GLY A 245 0.41 5.93 10.56
CA GLY A 245 0.71 6.85 11.65
C GLY A 245 2.05 7.57 11.58
N THR A 246 2.86 7.33 10.53
CA THR A 246 4.16 8.01 10.35
C THR A 246 4.06 9.35 9.63
N GLY A 247 2.90 9.68 9.08
CA GLY A 247 2.67 10.94 8.36
C GLY A 247 2.84 10.85 6.84
N LYS A 248 2.90 9.65 6.27
CA LYS A 248 3.10 9.44 4.83
C LYS A 248 2.16 10.27 3.96
N THR A 249 0.86 10.16 4.18
CA THR A 249 -0.15 10.92 3.41
C THR A 249 -0.04 12.42 3.64
N THR A 250 0.06 12.83 4.90
CA THR A 250 0.15 14.26 5.27
C THR A 250 1.39 14.94 4.70
N LEU A 251 2.55 14.28 4.80
CA LEU A 251 3.84 14.87 4.41
C LEU A 251 4.07 14.83 2.90
N SER A 252 3.48 13.86 2.18
CA SER A 252 3.54 13.81 0.72
C SER A 252 2.53 14.76 0.05
N THR A 253 1.54 15.24 0.79
CA THR A 253 0.60 16.27 0.34
C THR A 253 1.22 17.64 0.62
N ASP A 254 1.61 18.34 -0.43
CA ASP A 254 2.23 19.67 -0.39
C ASP A 254 1.58 20.54 -1.46
N PRO A 255 1.01 21.70 -1.12
CA PRO A 255 0.37 22.57 -2.11
C PRO A 255 1.34 23.10 -3.18
N LYS A 256 2.64 23.05 -2.93
CA LYS A 256 3.69 23.43 -3.90
C LYS A 256 4.06 22.30 -4.86
N ARG A 257 3.52 21.11 -4.69
CA ARG A 257 3.88 19.90 -5.44
C ARG A 257 2.64 19.20 -5.96
N MET A 258 2.80 18.43 -7.03
CA MET A 258 1.72 17.64 -7.63
C MET A 258 1.82 16.19 -7.16
N LEU A 259 0.71 15.62 -6.72
CA LEU A 259 0.62 14.22 -6.32
C LEU A 259 0.71 13.31 -7.56
N ILE A 260 1.63 12.34 -7.54
CA ILE A 260 1.68 11.25 -8.53
C ILE A 260 0.73 10.14 -8.08
N GLY A 261 0.82 9.78 -6.80
CA GLY A 261 -0.05 8.82 -6.13
C GLY A 261 0.25 8.73 -4.64
N ASP A 262 -0.65 8.10 -3.90
CA ASP A 262 -0.59 8.09 -2.43
C ASP A 262 -0.07 6.79 -1.82
N ASP A 263 0.04 5.68 -2.59
CA ASP A 263 0.26 4.38 -1.95
C ASP A 263 1.19 3.40 -2.69
N GLU A 264 1.09 3.26 -4.02
CA GLU A 264 1.77 2.20 -4.79
C GLU A 264 2.40 2.73 -6.07
N HIS A 265 3.71 2.53 -6.24
CA HIS A 265 4.46 3.06 -7.39
C HIS A 265 5.47 2.07 -7.93
N GLY A 266 5.76 2.19 -9.23
CA GLY A 266 6.90 1.61 -9.87
C GLY A 266 7.96 2.66 -10.19
N TRP A 267 9.21 2.22 -10.29
CA TRP A 267 10.33 3.06 -10.71
C TRP A 267 11.17 2.27 -11.72
N ASP A 268 11.02 2.62 -12.98
CA ASP A 268 11.84 2.09 -14.06
C ASP A 268 13.05 3.01 -14.35
N ASP A 269 13.74 2.77 -15.45
CA ASP A 269 14.91 3.56 -15.78
C ASP A 269 14.60 5.04 -16.11
N ASP A 270 13.37 5.34 -16.50
CA ASP A 270 12.99 6.63 -17.06
C ASP A 270 11.93 7.38 -16.23
N SER A 271 11.24 6.71 -15.32
CA SER A 271 10.11 7.31 -14.62
C SER A 271 9.79 6.68 -13.27
N VAL A 272 9.10 7.46 -12.43
CA VAL A 272 8.28 6.97 -11.31
C VAL A 272 6.83 7.04 -11.74
N PHE A 273 6.08 5.97 -11.59
CA PHE A 273 4.69 5.89 -12.04
C PHE A 273 3.78 5.21 -11.00
N ASN A 274 2.54 5.72 -10.93
CA ASN A 274 1.52 5.15 -10.06
C ASN A 274 1.03 3.82 -10.62
N PHE A 275 0.75 2.84 -9.76
CA PHE A 275 0.05 1.61 -10.17
C PHE A 275 -1.45 1.81 -10.26
N GLU A 276 -1.98 2.79 -9.55
CA GLU A 276 -3.40 2.98 -9.30
C GLU A 276 -3.99 4.16 -10.07
N GLY A 277 -5.31 4.13 -10.25
CA GLY A 277 -6.08 5.22 -10.83
C GLY A 277 -6.87 6.04 -9.80
N GLY A 278 -6.71 5.76 -8.51
CA GLY A 278 -7.43 6.41 -7.44
C GLY A 278 -6.75 6.28 -6.10
N CYS A 279 -7.46 6.70 -5.06
CA CYS A 279 -6.99 6.68 -3.68
C CYS A 279 -7.95 5.88 -2.80
N TYR A 280 -7.41 5.23 -1.77
CA TYR A 280 -8.15 4.42 -0.81
C TYR A 280 -7.80 4.86 0.61
N ALA A 281 -8.56 5.80 1.14
CA ALA A 281 -8.26 6.47 2.40
C ALA A 281 -9.09 5.93 3.56
N LYS A 282 -8.50 5.92 4.77
CA LYS A 282 -9.24 5.73 6.02
C LYS A 282 -10.06 6.97 6.31
N VAL A 283 -11.30 6.77 6.79
CA VAL A 283 -12.21 7.87 7.12
C VAL A 283 -12.70 7.84 8.56
N ILE A 284 -12.17 6.94 9.39
CA ILE A 284 -12.49 6.98 10.83
C ILE A 284 -12.02 8.30 11.42
N ASN A 285 -12.92 8.97 12.14
CA ASN A 285 -12.70 10.30 12.72
C ASN A 285 -12.26 11.37 11.70
N LEU A 286 -12.67 11.21 10.44
CA LEU A 286 -12.34 12.17 9.39
C LEU A 286 -12.85 13.56 9.76
N ASP A 287 -11.96 14.55 9.70
CA ASP A 287 -12.25 15.94 9.99
C ASP A 287 -11.89 16.82 8.79
N LYS A 288 -12.83 17.64 8.38
CA LYS A 288 -12.69 18.51 7.21
C LYS A 288 -11.55 19.53 7.34
N GLU A 289 -11.31 20.01 8.55
CA GLU A 289 -10.27 21.00 8.80
C GLU A 289 -8.87 20.39 8.75
N SER A 290 -8.72 19.17 9.27
CA SER A 290 -7.43 18.46 9.33
C SER A 290 -7.06 17.78 8.02
N GLU A 291 -8.06 17.23 7.30
CA GLU A 291 -7.86 16.42 6.09
C GLU A 291 -8.82 16.89 4.97
N PRO A 292 -8.69 18.13 4.53
CA PRO A 292 -9.63 18.72 3.56
C PRO A 292 -9.64 18.01 2.21
N ASP A 293 -8.51 17.50 1.75
CA ASP A 293 -8.41 16.82 0.45
C ASP A 293 -9.22 15.52 0.43
N ILE A 294 -9.12 14.71 1.48
CA ILE A 294 -9.90 13.47 1.60
C ILE A 294 -11.39 13.82 1.75
N PHE A 295 -11.73 14.76 2.65
CA PHE A 295 -13.12 15.13 2.87
C PHE A 295 -13.79 15.66 1.58
N ASN A 296 -13.12 16.52 0.85
CA ASN A 296 -13.65 17.10 -0.39
C ASN A 296 -13.69 16.10 -1.55
N ALA A 297 -12.95 15.01 -1.48
CA ALA A 297 -13.00 13.92 -2.45
C ALA A 297 -14.22 13.00 -2.25
N ILE A 298 -14.90 13.08 -1.10
CA ILE A 298 -16.13 12.34 -0.81
C ILE A 298 -17.31 13.05 -1.46
N LYS A 299 -17.58 12.68 -2.68
CA LYS A 299 -18.65 13.24 -3.53
C LYS A 299 -19.14 12.16 -4.48
N ARG A 300 -20.04 12.50 -5.41
CA ARG A 300 -20.49 11.54 -6.42
C ARG A 300 -19.29 10.85 -7.06
N ASP A 301 -19.39 9.53 -7.28
CA ASP A 301 -18.39 8.60 -7.79
C ASP A 301 -17.39 8.08 -6.73
N ALA A 302 -17.28 8.70 -5.57
CA ALA A 302 -16.61 8.09 -4.43
C ALA A 302 -17.45 6.95 -3.84
N LEU A 303 -16.79 5.94 -3.29
CA LEU A 303 -17.42 4.80 -2.63
C LEU A 303 -16.92 4.68 -1.20
N LEU A 304 -17.84 4.87 -0.25
CA LEU A 304 -17.59 4.68 1.17
C LEU A 304 -17.83 3.22 1.56
N GLU A 305 -17.08 2.73 2.53
CA GLU A 305 -17.20 1.36 3.04
C GLU A 305 -17.32 1.37 4.56
N ASN A 306 -18.39 0.74 5.04
CA ASN A 306 -18.64 0.46 6.46
C ASN A 306 -18.80 1.69 7.38
N VAL A 307 -19.09 2.86 6.82
CA VAL A 307 -19.45 4.03 7.64
C VAL A 307 -20.89 3.93 8.10
N THR A 308 -21.19 4.56 9.22
CA THR A 308 -22.57 4.67 9.71
C THR A 308 -23.25 5.85 9.04
N VAL A 309 -24.40 5.59 8.44
CA VAL A 309 -25.21 6.60 7.73
C VAL A 309 -26.65 6.52 8.25
N ASP A 310 -27.21 7.66 8.66
CA ASP A 310 -28.59 7.71 9.13
C ASP A 310 -29.62 7.71 7.97
N ALA A 311 -30.89 7.74 8.32
CA ALA A 311 -31.99 7.73 7.35
C ALA A 311 -32.02 8.96 6.42
N ASN A 312 -31.36 10.04 6.80
CA ASN A 312 -31.24 11.27 6.01
C ASN A 312 -29.96 11.32 5.18
N GLY A 313 -29.15 10.27 5.21
CA GLY A 313 -27.87 10.22 4.50
C GLY A 313 -26.70 10.86 5.23
N LYS A 314 -26.89 11.28 6.48
CA LYS A 314 -25.83 11.91 7.28
C LYS A 314 -24.82 10.85 7.75
N ILE A 315 -23.54 11.14 7.54
CA ILE A 315 -22.43 10.27 7.89
C ILE A 315 -21.92 10.58 9.28
N ASP A 316 -21.73 9.54 10.11
CA ASP A 316 -20.99 9.62 11.37
C ASP A 316 -19.62 8.97 11.21
N PHE A 317 -18.60 9.79 10.93
CA PHE A 317 -17.22 9.32 10.75
C PHE A 317 -16.57 8.83 12.06
N ALA A 318 -17.11 9.16 13.21
CA ALA A 318 -16.58 8.76 14.51
C ALA A 318 -17.07 7.37 14.94
N ASP A 319 -18.17 6.89 14.36
CA ASP A 319 -18.73 5.59 14.71
C ASP A 319 -17.85 4.44 14.22
N LYS A 320 -17.41 3.63 15.15
CA LYS A 320 -16.60 2.43 14.93
C LYS A 320 -17.28 1.13 15.32
N SER A 321 -18.61 1.17 15.45
CA SER A 321 -19.41 0.00 15.84
C SER A 321 -19.31 -1.15 14.84
N VAL A 322 -19.15 -0.87 13.56
CA VAL A 322 -18.92 -1.87 12.52
C VAL A 322 -17.44 -2.23 12.45
N THR A 323 -16.57 -1.22 12.29
CA THR A 323 -15.12 -1.38 12.20
C THR A 323 -14.42 -0.05 12.44
N GLU A 324 -13.17 -0.10 12.89
CA GLU A 324 -12.26 1.06 12.88
C GLU A 324 -11.65 1.29 11.49
N ASN A 325 -11.79 0.32 10.57
CA ASN A 325 -11.24 0.40 9.22
C ASN A 325 -12.26 0.89 8.20
N THR A 326 -12.99 1.95 8.52
CA THR A 326 -13.87 2.61 7.57
C THR A 326 -13.05 3.26 6.46
N ARG A 327 -13.52 3.16 5.21
CA ARG A 327 -12.74 3.56 4.03
C ARG A 327 -13.57 4.37 3.05
N VAL A 328 -12.87 5.10 2.20
CA VAL A 328 -13.40 5.67 0.95
C VAL A 328 -12.44 5.39 -0.19
N SER A 329 -12.97 4.97 -1.34
CA SER A 329 -12.24 4.96 -2.60
C SER A 329 -12.79 6.05 -3.52
N TYR A 330 -11.90 6.70 -4.25
CA TYR A 330 -12.28 7.72 -5.24
C TYR A 330 -11.25 7.79 -6.36
N PRO A 331 -11.67 8.19 -7.58
CA PRO A 331 -10.72 8.38 -8.66
C PRO A 331 -9.77 9.53 -8.34
N ILE A 332 -8.54 9.44 -8.81
CA ILE A 332 -7.48 10.39 -8.43
C ILE A 332 -7.81 11.84 -8.82
N ASN A 333 -8.64 12.05 -9.84
CA ASN A 333 -9.07 13.38 -10.27
C ASN A 333 -10.02 14.09 -9.28
N HIS A 334 -10.45 13.41 -8.22
CA HIS A 334 -11.11 14.09 -7.09
C HIS A 334 -10.15 14.92 -6.25
N ILE A 335 -8.84 14.72 -6.41
CA ILE A 335 -7.79 15.55 -5.81
C ILE A 335 -7.37 16.63 -6.80
N ASN A 336 -7.27 17.88 -6.32
CA ASN A 336 -7.04 19.03 -7.20
C ASN A 336 -5.62 19.13 -7.74
N ASN A 337 -4.62 18.77 -6.95
CA ASN A 337 -3.22 19.01 -7.29
C ASN A 337 -2.49 17.72 -7.64
N ILE A 338 -2.89 17.11 -8.75
CA ILE A 338 -2.33 15.85 -9.25
C ILE A 338 -1.42 16.09 -10.46
N LYS A 339 -0.45 15.21 -10.62
CA LYS A 339 0.36 15.13 -11.84
C LYS A 339 -0.46 14.46 -12.95
N PRO A 340 -0.78 15.14 -14.04
CA PRO A 340 -1.48 14.51 -15.16
C PRO A 340 -0.73 13.28 -15.67
N GLY A 341 -1.48 12.20 -15.93
CA GLY A 341 -0.91 10.92 -16.39
C GLY A 341 -0.27 10.07 -15.31
N SER A 342 -0.19 10.54 -14.06
CA SER A 342 0.34 9.77 -12.91
C SER A 342 1.75 9.22 -13.12
N MET A 343 2.59 9.93 -13.85
CA MET A 343 4.00 9.62 -14.11
C MET A 343 4.84 10.88 -13.99
N ALA A 344 6.08 10.73 -13.53
CA ALA A 344 7.06 11.81 -13.47
C ALA A 344 8.48 11.26 -13.67
N ALA A 345 9.47 12.15 -13.73
CA ALA A 345 10.87 11.78 -13.82
C ALA A 345 11.31 10.87 -12.66
N PRO A 346 12.44 10.16 -12.80
CA PRO A 346 13.01 9.38 -11.72
C PRO A 346 13.19 10.19 -10.44
N ALA A 347 13.03 9.53 -9.28
CA ALA A 347 13.12 10.20 -7.99
C ALA A 347 14.53 10.74 -7.74
N LYS A 348 14.60 11.91 -7.13
CA LYS A 348 15.84 12.54 -6.64
C LYS A 348 15.95 12.43 -5.12
N LYS A 349 14.82 12.32 -4.42
CA LYS A 349 14.77 12.23 -2.97
C LYS A 349 13.93 11.02 -2.56
N VAL A 350 14.51 10.19 -1.70
CA VAL A 350 13.88 9.01 -1.12
C VAL A 350 13.77 9.23 0.38
N ILE A 351 12.56 9.22 0.91
CA ILE A 351 12.29 9.56 2.32
C ILE A 351 11.64 8.37 3.00
N PHE A 352 12.29 7.86 4.05
CA PHE A 352 11.75 6.84 4.93
C PHE A 352 11.17 7.53 6.16
N LEU A 353 9.87 7.42 6.38
CA LEU A 353 9.19 7.96 7.54
C LEU A 353 9.08 6.90 8.63
N SER A 354 9.46 7.25 9.84
CA SER A 354 9.38 6.40 11.02
C SER A 354 8.84 7.23 12.18
N ALA A 355 7.96 6.67 12.98
CA ALA A 355 7.54 7.29 14.24
C ALA A 355 8.18 6.51 15.38
N ASP A 356 9.33 6.98 15.88
CA ASP A 356 10.06 6.33 16.95
C ASP A 356 9.46 6.70 18.31
N ALA A 357 8.98 5.71 19.05
CA ALA A 357 8.45 5.89 20.41
C ALA A 357 9.52 5.66 21.50
N PHE A 358 10.73 5.28 21.12
CA PHE A 358 11.85 5.07 22.05
C PHE A 358 12.62 6.35 22.37
N GLY A 359 12.46 7.40 21.56
CA GLY A 359 13.16 8.67 21.75
C GLY A 359 14.64 8.63 21.33
N VAL A 360 15.00 7.75 20.41
CA VAL A 360 16.39 7.45 20.02
C VAL A 360 16.76 8.05 18.67
N LEU A 361 15.89 7.88 17.67
CA LEU A 361 16.23 8.25 16.30
C LEU A 361 16.26 9.78 16.12
N PRO A 362 17.27 10.30 15.41
CA PRO A 362 17.30 11.71 15.04
C PRO A 362 16.06 12.11 14.22
N PRO A 363 15.63 13.38 14.27
CA PRO A 363 14.55 13.87 13.40
C PRO A 363 14.83 13.67 11.92
N VAL A 364 16.09 13.71 11.51
CA VAL A 364 16.53 13.39 10.16
C VAL A 364 17.94 12.81 10.17
N SER A 365 18.14 11.77 9.36
CA SER A 365 19.44 11.16 9.12
C SER A 365 19.66 11.02 7.61
N ILE A 366 20.87 11.33 7.15
CA ILE A 366 21.30 11.18 5.76
C ILE A 366 21.89 9.77 5.64
N LEU A 367 21.34 8.93 4.77
CA LEU A 367 21.73 7.53 4.64
C LEU A 367 22.71 7.32 3.48
N ASN A 368 23.74 6.50 3.69
CA ASN A 368 24.54 5.97 2.59
C ASN A 368 23.80 4.81 1.89
N PRO A 369 24.29 4.29 0.73
CA PRO A 369 23.59 3.23 0.01
C PRO A 369 23.33 1.96 0.82
N GLU A 370 24.28 1.52 1.62
CA GLU A 370 24.15 0.31 2.45
C GLU A 370 23.15 0.52 3.60
N GLN A 371 23.21 1.67 4.27
CA GLN A 371 22.22 2.06 5.28
C GLN A 371 20.82 2.18 4.66
N THR A 372 20.73 2.72 3.47
CA THR A 372 19.45 2.81 2.74
C THR A 372 18.80 1.44 2.63
N GLN A 373 19.54 0.43 2.19
CA GLN A 373 19.01 -0.93 2.10
C GLN A 373 18.69 -1.52 3.48
N TYR A 374 19.56 -1.35 4.46
CA TYR A 374 19.37 -1.89 5.81
C TYR A 374 18.08 -1.36 6.46
N TYR A 375 17.88 -0.05 6.45
CA TYR A 375 16.70 0.57 7.07
C TYR A 375 15.43 0.43 6.21
N PHE A 376 15.57 0.31 4.91
CA PHE A 376 14.46 -0.08 4.03
C PHE A 376 13.96 -1.50 4.35
N LEU A 377 14.86 -2.46 4.46
CA LEU A 377 14.52 -3.84 4.84
C LEU A 377 13.92 -3.91 6.25
N SER A 378 14.38 -3.09 7.16
CA SER A 378 13.84 -3.03 8.52
C SER A 378 12.41 -2.50 8.56
N GLY A 379 12.12 -1.41 7.84
CA GLY A 379 10.77 -0.83 7.77
C GLY A 379 10.21 -0.50 9.15
N PHE A 380 10.99 0.23 9.95
CA PHE A 380 10.73 0.44 11.37
C PHE A 380 9.72 1.56 11.64
N THR A 381 8.82 1.30 12.58
CA THR A 381 8.10 2.32 13.34
C THR A 381 7.83 1.78 14.75
N ALA A 382 7.36 2.61 15.66
CA ALA A 382 7.00 2.16 17.00
C ALA A 382 5.73 2.84 17.48
N LYS A 383 5.00 2.16 18.36
CA LYS A 383 3.81 2.67 19.03
C LYS A 383 4.16 3.10 20.44
N LEU A 384 3.65 4.25 20.86
CA LEU A 384 3.79 4.73 22.23
C LEU A 384 2.91 3.92 23.18
N ALA A 385 3.38 3.71 24.41
CA ALA A 385 2.58 3.09 25.48
C ALA A 385 1.25 3.85 25.67
N GLY A 386 0.15 3.09 25.79
CA GLY A 386 -1.18 3.64 26.03
C GLY A 386 -1.90 4.16 24.78
N THR A 387 -1.30 4.09 23.59
CA THR A 387 -1.96 4.54 22.34
C THR A 387 -2.96 3.53 21.77
N GLU A 388 -2.79 2.26 22.11
CA GLU A 388 -3.71 1.18 21.75
C GLU A 388 -3.92 0.26 22.95
N ARG A 389 -5.06 -0.45 22.96
CA ARG A 389 -5.36 -1.41 24.03
C ARG A 389 -4.30 -2.51 24.07
N GLY A 390 -3.69 -2.70 25.24
CA GLY A 390 -2.66 -3.71 25.46
C GLY A 390 -1.22 -3.24 25.20
N ILE A 391 -1.02 -2.01 24.74
CA ILE A 391 0.31 -1.40 24.59
C ILE A 391 0.70 -0.71 25.90
N THR A 392 1.56 -1.34 26.69
CA THR A 392 2.02 -0.86 28.02
C THR A 392 3.40 -0.25 28.00
N GLU A 393 4.18 -0.49 26.95
CA GLU A 393 5.53 0.03 26.70
C GLU A 393 5.72 0.35 25.23
N PRO A 394 6.75 1.12 24.84
CA PRO A 394 7.06 1.35 23.43
C PRO A 394 7.22 0.03 22.68
N THR A 395 6.41 -0.18 21.64
CA THR A 395 6.37 -1.44 20.89
C THR A 395 6.82 -1.21 19.45
N PRO A 396 7.94 -1.83 19.03
CA PRO A 396 8.43 -1.69 17.67
C PRO A 396 7.57 -2.51 16.67
N THR A 397 7.44 -1.99 15.48
CA THR A 397 6.92 -2.70 14.32
C THR A 397 7.99 -2.66 13.24
N PHE A 398 8.35 -3.84 12.73
CA PHE A 398 9.27 -3.99 11.61
C PHE A 398 8.51 -4.63 10.45
N SER A 399 8.37 -3.89 9.36
CA SER A 399 7.71 -4.35 8.15
C SER A 399 8.64 -4.18 6.96
N ALA A 400 9.16 -5.28 6.45
CA ALA A 400 10.14 -5.27 5.36
C ALA A 400 9.69 -4.37 4.21
N CYS A 401 10.58 -3.48 3.77
CA CYS A 401 10.32 -2.55 2.68
C CYS A 401 9.05 -1.69 2.89
N PHE A 402 8.63 -1.48 4.14
CA PHE A 402 7.41 -0.78 4.54
C PHE A 402 6.12 -1.42 3.98
N GLY A 403 6.17 -2.70 3.61
CA GLY A 403 5.04 -3.38 2.99
C GLY A 403 5.16 -4.91 2.99
N ALA A 404 5.63 -5.49 4.10
CA ALA A 404 5.93 -6.93 4.21
C ALA A 404 4.79 -7.85 3.75
N ALA A 405 3.55 -7.48 4.05
CA ALA A 405 2.37 -8.27 3.69
C ALA A 405 2.17 -8.46 2.18
N PHE A 406 2.80 -7.61 1.36
CA PHE A 406 2.60 -7.58 -0.09
C PHE A 406 3.83 -8.04 -0.88
N LEU A 407 4.91 -8.40 -0.20
CA LEU A 407 6.15 -8.83 -0.86
C LEU A 407 6.02 -10.28 -1.32
N SER A 408 6.23 -10.52 -2.60
CA SER A 408 6.18 -11.85 -3.20
C SER A 408 7.56 -12.47 -3.38
N LEU A 409 8.61 -11.64 -3.44
CA LEU A 409 10.01 -12.04 -3.55
C LEU A 409 10.74 -11.79 -2.23
N HIS A 410 11.97 -12.31 -2.11
CA HIS A 410 12.80 -12.02 -0.95
C HIS A 410 13.01 -10.50 -0.79
N PRO A 411 12.90 -9.94 0.42
CA PRO A 411 12.99 -8.49 0.64
C PRO A 411 14.24 -7.81 0.07
N THR A 412 15.38 -8.51 0.07
CA THR A 412 16.63 -7.99 -0.53
C THR A 412 16.50 -7.62 -2.00
N LYS A 413 15.61 -8.30 -2.75
CA LYS A 413 15.37 -7.97 -4.16
C LYS A 413 14.81 -6.55 -4.34
N TYR A 414 13.89 -6.15 -3.47
CA TYR A 414 13.31 -4.80 -3.50
C TYR A 414 14.33 -3.73 -3.11
N GLY A 415 15.15 -4.01 -2.11
CA GLY A 415 16.24 -3.11 -1.70
C GLY A 415 17.29 -2.93 -2.79
N GLU A 416 17.70 -4.00 -3.45
CA GLU A 416 18.63 -3.95 -4.58
C GLU A 416 18.09 -3.11 -5.74
N GLU A 417 16.83 -3.32 -6.14
CA GLU A 417 16.22 -2.56 -7.23
C GLU A 417 16.08 -1.06 -6.89
N LEU A 418 15.70 -0.74 -5.64
CA LEU A 418 15.62 0.64 -5.18
C LEU A 418 16.99 1.35 -5.28
N VAL A 419 18.03 0.73 -4.76
CA VAL A 419 19.37 1.34 -4.75
C VAL A 419 19.95 1.44 -6.16
N LYS A 420 19.72 0.47 -7.04
CA LYS A 420 20.11 0.58 -8.47
C LYS A 420 19.49 1.80 -9.14
N LYS A 421 18.19 2.05 -8.91
CA LYS A 421 17.50 3.23 -9.45
C LYS A 421 18.05 4.52 -8.85
N MET A 422 18.32 4.52 -7.55
CA MET A 422 18.91 5.67 -6.87
C MET A 422 20.31 6.00 -7.42
N GLU A 423 21.17 5.03 -7.55
CA GLU A 423 22.53 5.22 -8.08
C GLU A 423 22.52 5.76 -9.51
N LYS A 424 21.70 5.19 -10.37
CA LYS A 424 21.55 5.64 -11.76
C LYS A 424 21.12 7.10 -11.87
N ASN A 425 20.31 7.58 -10.94
CA ASN A 425 19.71 8.92 -10.98
C ASN A 425 20.34 9.92 -10.00
N GLY A 426 21.35 9.51 -9.25
CA GLY A 426 21.95 10.36 -8.21
C GLY A 426 20.99 10.71 -7.08
N ALA A 427 20.03 9.84 -6.80
CA ALA A 427 19.06 10.04 -5.72
C ALA A 427 19.71 9.82 -4.36
N LYS A 428 19.21 10.55 -3.35
CA LYS A 428 19.64 10.45 -1.96
C LYS A 428 18.51 9.99 -1.07
N ALA A 429 18.85 9.23 -0.02
CA ALA A 429 17.90 8.72 0.96
C ALA A 429 18.07 9.37 2.33
N TYR A 430 16.93 9.56 2.99
CA TYR A 430 16.84 10.19 4.31
C TYR A 430 15.88 9.39 5.18
N LEU A 431 16.27 9.17 6.45
CA LEU A 431 15.38 8.61 7.47
C LEU A 431 14.84 9.77 8.30
N VAL A 432 13.54 9.98 8.28
CA VAL A 432 12.86 11.07 8.98
C VAL A 432 12.02 10.48 10.12
N ASN A 433 12.34 10.89 11.34
CA ASN A 433 11.60 10.50 12.52
C ASN A 433 10.49 11.52 12.81
N THR A 434 9.24 11.10 12.68
CA THR A 434 8.05 11.89 13.03
C THR A 434 7.50 11.55 14.41
N GLY A 435 8.22 10.78 15.20
CA GLY A 435 7.82 10.30 16.51
C GLY A 435 8.24 11.22 17.67
N TRP A 436 8.75 10.62 18.72
CA TRP A 436 9.06 11.27 19.98
C TRP A 436 10.57 11.40 20.18
N ASN A 437 10.97 12.31 21.04
CA ASN A 437 12.35 12.48 21.48
C ASN A 437 12.46 12.46 23.02
N GLY A 438 13.62 12.80 23.55
CA GLY A 438 13.89 12.78 25.01
C GLY A 438 13.03 13.71 25.85
N THR A 439 12.34 14.69 25.25
CA THR A 439 11.38 15.54 25.96
C THR A 439 10.08 14.82 26.31
N GLY A 440 9.86 13.62 25.79
CA GLY A 440 8.59 12.91 25.90
C GLY A 440 7.46 13.47 25.04
N LYS A 441 7.76 14.43 24.20
CA LYS A 441 6.81 15.04 23.24
C LYS A 441 7.12 14.58 21.83
N ARG A 442 6.09 14.52 21.02
CA ARG A 442 6.23 14.25 19.59
C ARG A 442 6.90 15.45 18.89
N ILE A 443 7.80 15.15 17.96
CA ILE A 443 8.42 16.17 17.11
C ILE A 443 7.32 16.96 16.41
N SER A 444 7.40 18.30 16.44
CA SER A 444 6.35 19.14 15.90
C SER A 444 6.19 19.00 14.39
N ILE A 445 4.95 19.16 13.91
CA ILE A 445 4.67 19.16 12.47
C ILE A 445 5.44 20.29 11.77
N LYS A 446 5.60 21.43 12.44
CA LYS A 446 6.37 22.57 11.92
C LYS A 446 7.83 22.17 11.66
N ASP A 447 8.49 21.53 12.63
CA ASP A 447 9.89 21.08 12.48
C ASP A 447 9.99 19.98 11.42
N THR A 448 9.07 19.04 11.41
CA THR A 448 9.02 17.98 10.38
C THR A 448 8.84 18.56 8.98
N ARG A 449 7.95 19.54 8.78
CA ARG A 449 7.78 20.24 7.51
C ARG A 449 9.05 20.98 7.10
N GLY A 450 9.72 21.64 8.03
CA GLY A 450 11.01 22.31 7.79
C GLY A 450 12.09 21.33 7.33
N ILE A 451 12.14 20.14 7.94
CA ILE A 451 13.05 19.06 7.53
C ILE A 451 12.74 18.57 6.10
N ILE A 452 11.48 18.30 5.81
CA ILE A 452 11.06 17.88 4.47
C ILE A 452 11.39 18.95 3.43
N ASP A 453 11.13 20.23 3.71
CA ASP A 453 11.49 21.32 2.82
C ASP A 453 13.01 21.39 2.56
N ALA A 454 13.84 21.19 3.61
CA ALA A 454 15.29 21.15 3.49
C ALA A 454 15.80 19.97 2.66
N ILE A 455 15.11 18.82 2.72
CA ILE A 455 15.39 17.68 1.85
C ILE A 455 15.06 18.02 0.40
N LEU A 456 13.86 18.55 0.18
CA LEU A 456 13.33 18.80 -1.17
C LEU A 456 14.07 19.91 -1.91
N ASP A 457 14.50 20.98 -1.21
CA ASP A 457 15.27 22.08 -1.80
C ASP A 457 16.79 21.83 -1.84
N GLY A 458 17.25 20.76 -1.21
CA GLY A 458 18.66 20.37 -1.19
C GLY A 458 19.51 21.08 -0.12
N SER A 459 18.94 21.97 0.69
CA SER A 459 19.70 22.68 1.73
C SER A 459 20.30 21.75 2.79
N ILE A 460 19.69 20.58 3.03
CA ILE A 460 20.24 19.56 3.93
C ILE A 460 21.61 19.02 3.44
N ASP A 461 21.82 18.97 2.13
CA ASP A 461 23.03 18.36 1.54
C ASP A 461 24.26 19.27 1.67
N THR A 462 24.07 20.54 1.98
CA THR A 462 25.13 21.52 2.21
C THR A 462 25.25 21.94 3.68
N ALA A 463 24.39 21.43 4.55
CA ALA A 463 24.42 21.73 5.97
C ALA A 463 25.65 21.08 6.65
N PRO A 464 26.19 21.71 7.72
CA PRO A 464 27.19 21.04 8.54
C PRO A 464 26.59 19.82 9.22
N THR A 465 27.38 18.76 9.36
CA THR A 465 26.92 17.48 9.89
C THR A 465 27.77 16.97 11.03
N LYS A 466 27.22 16.02 11.78
CA LYS A 466 27.93 15.18 12.74
C LYS A 466 27.40 13.75 12.66
N VAL A 467 28.10 12.82 13.33
CA VAL A 467 27.73 11.40 13.35
C VAL A 467 27.16 11.03 14.73
N ILE A 468 26.04 10.33 14.74
CA ILE A 468 25.40 9.84 15.97
C ILE A 468 25.96 8.44 16.31
N PRO A 469 26.36 8.20 17.59
CA PRO A 469 26.86 6.89 18.01
C PRO A 469 25.90 5.74 17.81
N HIS A 470 26.42 4.52 17.74
CA HIS A 470 25.74 3.24 17.58
C HIS A 470 25.10 3.03 16.21
N PHE A 471 24.41 4.02 15.69
CA PHE A 471 23.74 3.95 14.38
C PHE A 471 24.61 4.47 13.23
N ASP A 472 25.67 5.21 13.53
CA ASP A 472 26.53 5.88 12.55
C ASP A 472 25.73 6.79 11.58
N PHE A 473 24.61 7.32 12.05
CA PHE A 473 23.80 8.24 11.25
C PHE A 473 24.47 9.61 11.11
N VAL A 474 24.56 10.08 9.89
CA VAL A 474 24.98 11.44 9.57
C VAL A 474 23.77 12.37 9.73
N VAL A 475 23.87 13.32 10.64
CA VAL A 475 22.77 14.26 10.93
C VAL A 475 23.24 15.71 10.72
N PRO A 476 22.36 16.60 10.22
CA PRO A 476 22.67 18.02 10.13
C PRO A 476 22.70 18.63 11.54
N THR A 477 23.54 19.64 11.74
CA THR A 477 23.61 20.40 12.99
C THR A 477 22.77 21.67 12.96
N ALA A 478 22.35 22.11 11.77
CA ALA A 478 21.45 23.25 11.57
C ALA A 478 20.70 23.08 10.23
N LEU A 479 19.42 23.43 10.21
CA LEU A 479 18.59 23.48 9.02
C LEU A 479 17.71 24.73 9.06
N PRO A 480 17.41 25.35 7.89
CA PRO A 480 16.49 26.47 7.82
C PRO A 480 15.10 26.12 8.38
N GLY A 481 14.56 26.94 9.25
CA GLY A 481 13.21 26.79 9.79
C GLY A 481 13.02 25.63 10.77
N VAL A 482 14.09 24.98 11.20
CA VAL A 482 14.07 23.88 12.17
C VAL A 482 14.81 24.26 13.43
N ASP A 483 14.23 23.95 14.59
CA ASP A 483 14.91 24.18 15.88
C ASP A 483 16.18 23.31 15.95
N PRO A 484 17.40 23.89 16.03
CA PRO A 484 18.62 23.11 16.06
C PRO A 484 18.78 22.24 17.31
N ALA A 485 18.06 22.56 18.39
CA ALA A 485 18.12 21.80 19.64
C ALA A 485 17.56 20.38 19.53
N ILE A 486 16.77 20.07 18.50
CA ILE A 486 16.18 18.74 18.31
C ILE A 486 17.01 17.83 17.40
N LEU A 487 17.95 18.39 16.62
CA LEU A 487 18.62 17.65 15.53
C LEU A 487 19.54 16.55 16.02
N ASP A 488 20.17 16.71 17.19
CA ASP A 488 20.85 15.64 17.90
C ASP A 488 19.93 15.13 19.02
N PRO A 489 19.42 13.89 18.94
CA PRO A 489 18.47 13.40 19.93
C PRO A 489 19.01 13.37 21.36
N ARG A 490 20.32 13.31 21.55
CA ARG A 490 20.96 13.34 22.86
C ARG A 490 20.72 14.66 23.60
N ASP A 491 20.64 15.75 22.86
CA ASP A 491 20.41 17.10 23.39
C ASP A 491 18.99 17.32 23.91
N THR A 492 18.06 16.42 23.59
CA THR A 492 16.68 16.46 24.06
C THR A 492 16.50 15.83 25.46
N TYR A 493 17.51 15.16 25.97
CA TYR A 493 17.51 14.53 27.29
C TYR A 493 18.16 15.43 28.32
N ALA A 494 17.70 15.37 29.57
CA ALA A 494 18.37 16.04 30.69
C ALA A 494 19.76 15.44 30.98
N ASP A 495 19.90 14.14 30.73
CA ASP A 495 21.15 13.40 30.84
C ASP A 495 21.32 12.50 29.61
N ALA A 496 22.40 12.72 28.87
CA ALA A 496 22.71 11.97 27.65
C ALA A 496 22.88 10.45 27.89
N SER A 497 23.18 10.03 29.10
CA SER A 497 23.25 8.60 29.45
C SER A 497 21.91 7.90 29.34
N GLN A 498 20.81 8.62 29.48
CA GLN A 498 19.46 8.09 29.29
C GLN A 498 19.20 7.75 27.81
N TRP A 499 19.69 8.59 26.90
CA TRP A 499 19.67 8.30 25.49
C TRP A 499 20.49 7.06 25.16
N GLU A 500 21.71 6.97 25.70
CA GLU A 500 22.63 5.84 25.47
C GLU A 500 21.97 4.50 25.79
N GLU A 501 21.33 4.39 26.96
CA GLU A 501 20.63 3.17 27.37
C GLU A 501 19.53 2.78 26.40
N LYS A 502 18.69 3.73 26.00
CA LYS A 502 17.60 3.50 25.05
C LYS A 502 18.12 3.20 23.64
N ALA A 503 19.20 3.83 23.23
CA ALA A 503 19.84 3.61 21.94
C ALA A 503 20.39 2.19 21.84
N LEU A 504 21.03 1.66 22.87
CA LEU A 504 21.50 0.28 22.91
C LEU A 504 20.35 -0.73 22.85
N ASP A 505 19.24 -0.46 23.55
CA ASP A 505 18.04 -1.31 23.48
C ASP A 505 17.46 -1.33 22.06
N LEU A 506 17.25 -0.17 21.45
CA LEU A 506 16.71 -0.09 20.09
C LEU A 506 17.66 -0.69 19.05
N ALA A 507 18.96 -0.43 19.18
CA ALA A 507 19.98 -1.04 18.32
C ALA A 507 19.92 -2.58 18.36
N GLY A 508 19.79 -3.15 19.56
CA GLY A 508 19.63 -4.60 19.74
C GLY A 508 18.38 -5.15 19.06
N ARG A 509 17.28 -4.40 19.07
CA ARG A 509 16.03 -4.76 18.40
C ARG A 509 16.16 -4.76 16.87
N PHE A 510 16.83 -3.77 16.31
CA PHE A 510 17.16 -3.73 14.88
C PHE A 510 18.02 -4.92 14.46
N ILE A 511 19.08 -5.20 15.20
CA ILE A 511 20.02 -6.29 14.93
C ILE A 511 19.28 -7.63 14.95
N LYS A 512 18.47 -7.87 15.99
CA LYS A 512 17.67 -9.09 16.10
C LYS A 512 16.68 -9.24 14.93
N ASN A 513 15.97 -8.16 14.57
CA ASN A 513 15.03 -8.18 13.44
C ASN A 513 15.74 -8.50 12.12
N PHE A 514 16.94 -7.95 11.91
CA PHE A 514 17.64 -8.10 10.63
C PHE A 514 18.15 -9.54 10.39
N THR A 515 18.27 -10.35 11.42
CA THR A 515 18.72 -11.75 11.28
C THR A 515 17.87 -12.55 10.29
N LYS A 516 16.60 -12.23 10.18
CA LYS A 516 15.69 -12.89 9.23
C LYS A 516 16.00 -12.64 7.74
N TYR A 517 16.87 -11.69 7.43
CA TYR A 517 17.30 -11.39 6.06
C TYR A 517 18.70 -11.92 5.73
N THR A 518 19.38 -12.55 6.67
CA THR A 518 20.75 -13.05 6.48
C THR A 518 20.84 -14.45 5.88
N GLY A 519 19.71 -15.00 5.42
CA GLY A 519 19.66 -16.29 4.75
C GLY A 519 20.27 -16.32 3.34
N ASN A 520 20.56 -15.16 2.76
CA ASN A 520 21.27 -15.04 1.48
C ASN A 520 22.48 -14.09 1.60
N GLU A 521 23.34 -14.08 0.58
CA GLU A 521 24.56 -13.28 0.59
C GLU A 521 24.27 -11.77 0.57
N ALA A 522 23.22 -11.34 -0.13
CA ALA A 522 22.82 -9.94 -0.19
C ALA A 522 22.46 -9.39 1.21
N GLY A 523 21.69 -10.14 1.98
CA GLY A 523 21.35 -9.77 3.36
C GLY A 523 22.55 -9.79 4.29
N LYS A 524 23.42 -10.80 4.19
CA LYS A 524 24.66 -10.89 4.99
C LYS A 524 25.57 -9.68 4.78
N ALA A 525 25.70 -9.22 3.53
CA ALA A 525 26.55 -8.09 3.17
C ALA A 525 26.07 -6.77 3.78
N LEU A 526 24.80 -6.66 4.18
CA LEU A 526 24.23 -5.43 4.76
C LEU A 526 24.33 -5.35 6.28
N VAL A 527 24.68 -6.43 6.97
CA VAL A 527 24.71 -6.47 8.45
C VAL A 527 25.59 -5.35 9.03
N ALA A 528 26.73 -5.08 8.42
CA ALA A 528 27.66 -4.04 8.88
C ALA A 528 27.12 -2.61 8.74
N ALA A 529 26.06 -2.39 7.94
CA ALA A 529 25.41 -1.09 7.78
C ALA A 529 24.39 -0.79 8.89
N GLY A 530 24.03 -1.79 9.68
CA GLY A 530 23.13 -1.64 10.81
C GLY A 530 23.79 -1.06 12.04
N PRO A 531 23.00 -0.89 13.12
CA PRO A 531 23.52 -0.36 14.37
C PRO A 531 24.52 -1.32 15.04
N LYS A 532 25.33 -0.76 15.92
CA LYS A 532 26.37 -1.46 16.69
C LYS A 532 26.14 -1.25 18.18
N LEU A 533 26.37 -2.29 18.97
CA LEU A 533 26.29 -2.26 20.44
C LEU A 533 27.58 -1.78 21.07
#